data_d3653bbb5a5366ef4053c89da5278d43
#
_entry.id   d3653bbb5a5366ef4053c89da5278d43
#
_cell.length_a   1.000
_cell.length_b   1.000
_cell.length_c   1.000
_cell.angle_alpha   90.00
_cell.angle_beta   90.00
_cell.angle_gamma   90.00
#
_symmetry.space_group_name_H-M   'P 1'
#
loop_
_entity.id
_entity.type
_entity.pdbx_description
1 polymer ?
#
loop_
_entity_poly.entity_id
_entity_poly.type
_entity_poly.pdbx_seq_one_letter_code
_entity_poly.pdbx_strand_id
1 'polypeptide(L)'
;MTTPFPDDALPTPPPGCPAHGLGPDGPGTGAPRGGGLGADGLRRLYGPEAEADPAGLYEKLRAEHGEVAPVLLHGDLPAWLIVGHSANLIAMRTPSRFSRDSRRWAAFQDGLVAPDSPLMPVIAWQPLCVFADGEEHKRLRGAVTDGLNSFDRRGVRRHVTRFTDQLVQEFGATGRAELVTQFAEHLPMLVMTQLVGMPEEYGPHLVEAARDLMKGTETAVASNEYVVATLRRMMERKRVSPGADLVSWLMRHEARLTDDEVLEHLRVVLLAANETTVNLIADTLKMVLTDHRFRTHLSGGHMTLSDALDQVLWDAAPMSLVAGRWATGDTELGGQRIKAGDMLLLGLAAGNADPTVRPDPTKPLHGNRSHLAFGAGPHECPGQDIGRAIAETGIDVLLTRLPDLHLAVEEEELTWTSAWISRHLSALPVQFTPRATPEEQLPAPAGTVPATPGAVPSTPSPAGTPQTGAPQAGPAEPAADGEPLLTVPHQRRSWWDSLTRWLRL
;
A
#
# COMPACT_ATOMS: atom_id res chain seq x y z
N MET A 1 19.76 41.36 3.68
CA MET A 1 21.10 40.75 3.71
C MET A 1 20.97 39.49 4.56
N THR A 2 20.66 38.40 3.91
CA THR A 2 20.48 37.04 4.49
C THR A 2 21.73 36.25 4.15
N THR A 3 22.49 35.89 5.16
CA THR A 3 23.67 35.02 5.06
C THR A 3 23.23 33.60 4.71
N PRO A 4 23.87 32.92 3.74
CA PRO A 4 23.60 31.52 3.46
C PRO A 4 24.18 30.63 4.58
N PHE A 5 23.44 29.58 4.94
CA PHE A 5 23.93 28.51 5.80
C PHE A 5 25.07 27.75 5.12
N PRO A 6 26.07 27.25 5.85
CA PRO A 6 27.17 26.51 5.28
C PRO A 6 26.68 25.13 4.77
N ASP A 7 27.19 24.71 3.60
CA ASP A 7 27.10 23.41 3.01
C ASP A 7 27.57 22.33 4.01
N ASP A 8 26.66 21.55 4.55
CA ASP A 8 26.99 20.29 5.22
C ASP A 8 27.35 19.24 4.15
N ALA A 9 28.58 19.30 3.67
CA ALA A 9 29.19 18.24 2.91
C ALA A 9 29.29 16.99 3.82
N LEU A 10 28.74 15.86 3.38
CA LEU A 10 28.96 14.57 4.01
C LEU A 10 30.45 14.32 4.17
N PRO A 11 30.93 13.80 5.31
CA PRO A 11 32.33 13.57 5.53
C PRO A 11 32.91 12.60 4.50
N THR A 12 33.92 13.02 3.78
CA THR A 12 34.75 12.16 2.95
C THR A 12 35.44 11.13 3.85
N PRO A 13 35.42 9.82 3.51
CA PRO A 13 36.10 8.82 4.30
C PRO A 13 37.60 9.10 4.39
N PRO A 14 38.25 8.88 5.54
CA PRO A 14 39.67 9.13 5.71
C PRO A 14 40.50 8.21 4.79
N PRO A 15 41.65 8.69 4.26
CA PRO A 15 42.54 7.85 3.48
C PRO A 15 43.15 6.76 4.38
N GLY A 16 42.86 5.49 4.08
CA GLY A 16 43.32 4.33 4.83
C GLY A 16 42.30 3.25 5.09
N CYS A 17 41.09 3.36 4.53
CA CYS A 17 40.08 2.32 4.63
C CYS A 17 40.54 1.03 3.87
N PRO A 18 40.39 -0.20 4.44
CA PRO A 18 40.90 -1.44 3.86
C PRO A 18 40.23 -1.92 2.59
N ALA A 19 39.45 -1.10 1.90
CA ALA A 19 38.85 -1.40 0.60
C ALA A 19 39.85 -1.50 -0.57
N HIS A 20 41.16 -1.31 -0.35
CA HIS A 20 42.20 -1.37 -1.37
C HIS A 20 42.84 -2.76 -1.52
N GLY A 21 42.30 -3.80 -0.91
CA GLY A 21 42.80 -5.19 -1.00
C GLY A 21 42.06 -6.12 -1.95
N LEU A 22 41.09 -5.63 -2.71
CA LEU A 22 40.45 -6.41 -3.76
C LEU A 22 41.19 -6.17 -5.07
N GLY A 23 41.82 -7.25 -5.59
CA GLY A 23 42.56 -7.26 -6.86
C GLY A 23 41.70 -6.86 -8.06
N PRO A 24 42.30 -6.82 -9.31
CA PRO A 24 41.69 -6.21 -10.48
C PRO A 24 40.50 -6.95 -11.10
N ASP A 25 39.93 -7.91 -10.41
CA ASP A 25 38.66 -8.56 -10.77
C ASP A 25 37.51 -7.78 -10.11
N GLY A 26 37.08 -6.72 -10.78
CA GLY A 26 35.86 -6.01 -10.46
C GLY A 26 34.66 -6.97 -10.42
N PRO A 27 33.56 -6.64 -9.68
CA PRO A 27 32.38 -7.48 -9.62
C PRO A 27 31.83 -7.63 -11.04
N GLY A 28 32.12 -8.78 -11.65
CA GLY A 28 31.55 -9.14 -12.92
C GLY A 28 30.02 -9.15 -12.78
N THR A 29 29.36 -8.63 -13.80
CA THR A 29 27.94 -8.83 -14.08
C THR A 29 27.65 -10.32 -14.30
N GLY A 30 27.89 -11.14 -13.27
CA GLY A 30 27.54 -12.54 -13.22
C GLY A 30 26.12 -12.68 -12.74
N ALA A 31 25.29 -13.33 -13.53
CA ALA A 31 23.98 -13.83 -13.09
C ALA A 31 24.12 -14.48 -11.69
N PRO A 32 23.14 -14.35 -10.81
CA PRO A 32 23.22 -14.88 -9.45
C PRO A 32 23.54 -16.38 -9.52
N ARG A 33 24.65 -16.77 -8.93
CA ARG A 33 25.01 -18.19 -8.78
C ARG A 33 23.93 -18.82 -7.91
N GLY A 34 23.19 -19.78 -8.45
CA GLY A 34 22.14 -20.51 -7.77
C GLY A 34 22.66 -21.17 -6.50
N GLY A 35 22.08 -20.78 -5.40
CA GLY A 35 22.29 -21.35 -4.07
C GLY A 35 21.74 -20.38 -3.03
N GLY A 36 20.71 -20.78 -2.26
CA GLY A 36 20.08 -19.97 -1.21
C GLY A 36 21.00 -19.66 0.00
N LEU A 37 22.29 -20.08 -0.05
CA LEU A 37 23.29 -19.85 1.00
C LEU A 37 24.36 -18.86 0.54
N GLY A 38 24.75 -17.95 1.43
CA GLY A 38 25.93 -17.12 1.29
C GLY A 38 27.24 -17.88 1.51
N ALA A 39 28.38 -17.20 1.32
CA ALA A 39 29.70 -17.80 1.49
C ALA A 39 29.97 -18.29 2.92
N ASP A 40 29.31 -17.67 3.90
CA ASP A 40 29.35 -18.00 5.34
C ASP A 40 28.30 -19.04 5.78
N GLY A 41 27.54 -19.60 4.84
CA GLY A 41 26.49 -20.59 5.09
C GLY A 41 25.15 -20.00 5.58
N LEU A 42 25.02 -18.67 5.65
CA LEU A 42 23.77 -18.03 6.01
C LEU A 42 22.77 -18.06 4.86
N ARG A 43 21.48 -18.13 5.17
CA ARG A 43 20.41 -18.15 4.15
C ARG A 43 20.11 -16.76 3.63
N ARG A 44 19.93 -16.64 2.31
CA ARG A 44 19.46 -15.41 1.65
C ARG A 44 17.94 -15.30 1.74
N LEU A 45 17.46 -14.09 1.99
CA LEU A 45 16.01 -13.74 1.90
C LEU A 45 15.61 -13.23 0.51
N TYR A 46 16.41 -13.49 -0.50
CA TYR A 46 16.17 -13.05 -1.88
C TYR A 46 16.62 -14.12 -2.87
N GLY A 47 16.11 -14.02 -4.10
CA GLY A 47 16.41 -14.93 -5.18
C GLY A 47 15.45 -16.13 -5.24
N PRO A 48 15.57 -16.96 -6.29
CA PRO A 48 14.55 -17.95 -6.66
C PRO A 48 14.21 -18.96 -5.56
N GLU A 49 15.19 -19.36 -4.75
CA GLU A 49 14.94 -20.34 -3.67
C GLU A 49 14.10 -19.74 -2.52
N ALA A 50 14.39 -18.49 -2.12
CA ALA A 50 13.63 -17.81 -1.08
C ALA A 50 12.23 -17.41 -1.56
N GLU A 51 12.09 -17.09 -2.84
CA GLU A 51 10.85 -16.65 -3.46
C GLU A 51 9.89 -17.80 -3.77
N ALA A 52 10.44 -19.00 -4.05
CA ALA A 52 9.65 -20.18 -4.39
C ALA A 52 8.82 -20.70 -3.20
N ASP A 53 9.42 -20.76 -2.00
CA ASP A 53 8.77 -21.27 -0.79
C ASP A 53 9.19 -20.44 0.45
N PRO A 54 8.67 -19.22 0.62
CA PRO A 54 8.99 -18.41 1.79
C PRO A 54 8.56 -19.06 3.11
N ALA A 55 7.42 -19.76 3.13
CA ALA A 55 6.90 -20.41 4.34
C ALA A 55 7.84 -21.54 4.80
N GLY A 56 8.26 -22.42 3.91
CA GLY A 56 9.24 -23.47 4.22
C GLY A 56 10.60 -22.91 4.61
N LEU A 57 11.00 -21.74 4.05
CA LEU A 57 12.20 -21.04 4.49
C LEU A 57 12.09 -20.58 5.95
N TYR A 58 10.95 -19.99 6.35
CA TYR A 58 10.73 -19.54 7.73
C TYR A 58 10.70 -20.71 8.72
N GLU A 59 10.11 -21.84 8.34
CA GLU A 59 10.12 -23.05 9.17
C GLU A 59 11.54 -23.61 9.36
N LYS A 60 12.32 -23.68 8.29
CA LYS A 60 13.75 -24.10 8.38
C LYS A 60 14.54 -23.16 9.28
N LEU A 61 14.40 -21.85 9.11
CA LEU A 61 15.08 -20.86 9.96
C LEU A 61 14.67 -20.99 11.42
N ARG A 62 13.39 -21.23 11.71
CA ARG A 62 12.89 -21.45 13.07
C ARG A 62 13.47 -22.75 13.68
N ALA A 63 13.50 -23.81 12.90
CA ALA A 63 14.05 -25.09 13.36
C ALA A 63 15.56 -25.04 13.65
N GLU A 64 16.31 -24.28 12.85
CA GLU A 64 17.76 -24.14 12.94
C GLU A 64 18.20 -23.14 14.04
N HIS A 65 17.46 -22.05 14.23
CA HIS A 65 17.89 -20.89 15.03
C HIS A 65 16.93 -20.46 16.13
N GLY A 66 15.73 -21.04 16.22
CA GLY A 66 14.70 -20.61 17.17
C GLY A 66 13.92 -19.37 16.68
N GLU A 67 13.62 -18.44 17.59
CA GLU A 67 12.76 -17.29 17.30
C GLU A 67 13.43 -16.18 16.46
N VAL A 68 14.77 -16.16 16.40
CA VAL A 68 15.55 -15.12 15.69
C VAL A 68 16.67 -15.78 14.91
N ALA A 69 16.70 -15.60 13.62
CA ALA A 69 17.63 -16.26 12.69
C ALA A 69 18.56 -15.25 11.99
N PRO A 70 19.88 -15.55 11.88
CA PRO A 70 20.77 -14.76 11.06
C PRO A 70 20.48 -15.04 9.57
N VAL A 71 20.45 -13.98 8.76
CA VAL A 71 20.10 -14.05 7.34
C VAL A 71 20.90 -13.04 6.52
N LEU A 72 20.83 -13.17 5.20
CA LEU A 72 21.43 -12.23 4.25
C LEU A 72 20.35 -11.51 3.43
N LEU A 73 20.51 -10.20 3.33
CA LEU A 73 19.74 -9.33 2.44
C LEU A 73 20.47 -9.13 1.11
N HIS A 74 19.82 -8.43 0.16
CA HIS A 74 20.44 -8.06 -1.11
C HIS A 74 21.84 -7.47 -0.91
N GLY A 75 22.80 -7.97 -1.69
CA GLY A 75 24.21 -7.65 -1.53
C GLY A 75 24.92 -8.45 -0.44
N ASP A 76 24.32 -9.56 -0.01
CA ASP A 76 24.81 -10.42 1.10
C ASP A 76 25.04 -9.64 2.42
N LEU A 77 24.23 -8.58 2.63
CA LEU A 77 24.29 -7.81 3.86
C LEU A 77 23.67 -8.59 5.02
N PRO A 78 24.39 -8.74 6.15
CA PRO A 78 23.88 -9.50 7.29
C PRO A 78 22.73 -8.76 8.00
N ALA A 79 21.72 -9.53 8.40
CA ALA A 79 20.60 -9.06 9.20
C ALA A 79 20.04 -10.19 10.07
N TRP A 80 19.17 -9.86 10.99
CA TRP A 80 18.42 -10.79 11.81
C TRP A 80 16.97 -10.85 11.38
N LEU A 81 16.44 -12.02 11.07
CA LEU A 81 15.01 -12.22 10.83
C LEU A 81 14.34 -12.74 12.09
N ILE A 82 13.33 -12.03 12.58
CA ILE A 82 12.53 -12.45 13.72
C ILE A 82 11.39 -13.33 13.21
N VAL A 83 11.46 -14.64 13.46
CA VAL A 83 10.47 -15.62 13.01
C VAL A 83 9.49 -16.04 14.12
N GLY A 84 9.81 -15.77 15.40
CA GLY A 84 8.93 -16.04 16.53
C GLY A 84 7.91 -14.93 16.76
N HIS A 85 6.68 -15.28 17.13
CA HIS A 85 5.61 -14.30 17.41
C HIS A 85 5.98 -13.42 18.63
N SER A 86 6.43 -14.06 19.72
CA SER A 86 6.80 -13.36 20.96
C SER A 86 7.97 -12.39 20.75
N ALA A 87 9.02 -12.85 20.07
CA ALA A 87 10.19 -12.02 19.76
C ALA A 87 9.82 -10.80 18.87
N ASN A 88 8.91 -10.96 17.89
CA ASN A 88 8.35 -9.85 17.10
C ASN A 88 7.66 -8.82 18.01
N LEU A 89 6.80 -9.26 18.93
CA LEU A 89 6.12 -8.34 19.86
C LEU A 89 7.11 -7.59 20.76
N ILE A 90 8.16 -8.28 21.25
CA ILE A 90 9.22 -7.65 22.06
C ILE A 90 9.91 -6.56 21.23
N ALA A 91 10.36 -6.86 20.00
CA ALA A 91 11.04 -5.91 19.15
C ALA A 91 10.16 -4.70 18.79
N MET A 92 8.86 -4.91 18.54
CA MET A 92 7.91 -3.85 18.20
C MET A 92 7.61 -2.93 19.40
N ARG A 93 7.56 -3.47 20.62
CA ARG A 93 7.13 -2.75 21.83
C ARG A 93 8.27 -2.10 22.61
N THR A 94 9.52 -2.35 22.22
CA THR A 94 10.70 -1.82 22.93
C THR A 94 11.61 -0.98 22.02
N PRO A 95 11.12 0.19 21.52
CA PRO A 95 11.91 1.05 20.63
C PRO A 95 13.20 1.58 21.29
N SER A 96 13.27 1.60 22.61
CA SER A 96 14.49 1.91 23.35
C SER A 96 15.63 0.91 23.13
N ARG A 97 15.30 -0.34 22.76
CA ARG A 97 16.27 -1.39 22.41
C ARG A 97 16.40 -1.57 20.90
N PHE A 98 15.30 -1.39 20.17
CA PHE A 98 15.18 -1.66 18.74
C PHE A 98 14.58 -0.43 18.04
N SER A 99 15.44 0.52 17.74
CA SER A 99 15.11 1.82 17.14
C SER A 99 14.59 1.70 15.72
N ARG A 100 13.81 2.67 15.28
CA ARG A 100 13.41 2.84 13.87
C ARG A 100 14.34 3.77 13.09
N ASP A 101 15.28 4.41 13.74
CA ASP A 101 16.22 5.32 13.10
C ASP A 101 17.29 4.55 12.29
N SER A 102 17.11 4.52 10.97
CA SER A 102 17.99 3.80 10.05
C SER A 102 19.42 4.33 10.00
N ARG A 103 19.68 5.55 10.48
CA ARG A 103 21.02 6.12 10.58
C ARG A 103 21.91 5.36 11.59
N ARG A 104 21.31 4.51 12.43
CA ARG A 104 22.00 3.63 13.36
C ARG A 104 22.57 2.35 12.72
N TRP A 105 22.21 2.06 11.47
CA TRP A 105 22.63 0.83 10.82
C TRP A 105 24.14 0.78 10.63
N ALA A 106 24.81 -0.18 11.30
CA ALA A 106 26.26 -0.30 11.26
C ALA A 106 26.77 -0.52 9.82
N ALA A 107 26.14 -1.43 9.06
CA ALA A 107 26.54 -1.68 7.67
C ALA A 107 26.45 -0.43 6.77
N PHE A 108 25.51 0.49 7.03
CA PHE A 108 25.42 1.75 6.32
C PHE A 108 26.53 2.73 6.76
N GLN A 109 26.79 2.84 8.06
CA GLN A 109 27.85 3.65 8.62
C GLN A 109 29.24 3.21 8.15
N ASP A 110 29.43 1.89 7.99
CA ASP A 110 30.68 1.28 7.52
C ASP A 110 30.84 1.30 5.98
N GLY A 111 29.87 1.88 5.27
CA GLY A 111 29.92 1.99 3.80
C GLY A 111 29.74 0.66 3.05
N LEU A 112 29.19 -0.37 3.71
CA LEU A 112 28.96 -1.69 3.10
C LEU A 112 27.70 -1.70 2.23
N VAL A 113 26.80 -0.74 2.39
CA VAL A 113 25.56 -0.63 1.62
C VAL A 113 25.82 0.18 0.36
N ALA A 114 25.69 -0.45 -0.80
CA ALA A 114 25.84 0.24 -2.07
C ALA A 114 24.76 1.33 -2.23
N PRO A 115 25.10 2.53 -2.76
CA PRO A 115 24.15 3.62 -2.95
C PRO A 115 22.95 3.24 -3.83
N ASP A 116 23.14 2.29 -4.72
CA ASP A 116 22.14 1.73 -5.64
C ASP A 116 21.49 0.45 -5.11
N SER A 117 21.70 0.11 -3.83
CA SER A 117 21.10 -1.08 -3.22
C SER A 117 19.56 -1.03 -3.31
N PRO A 118 18.91 -2.15 -3.71
CA PRO A 118 17.45 -2.24 -3.75
C PRO A 118 16.80 -2.10 -2.36
N LEU A 119 17.58 -2.09 -1.30
CA LEU A 119 17.09 -1.85 0.07
C LEU A 119 16.83 -0.36 0.33
N MET A 120 17.56 0.55 -0.34
CA MET A 120 17.54 1.98 -0.05
C MET A 120 16.14 2.61 -0.09
N PRO A 121 15.25 2.31 -1.05
CA PRO A 121 13.91 2.90 -1.08
C PRO A 121 13.08 2.61 0.20
N VAL A 122 13.40 1.54 0.92
CA VAL A 122 12.65 1.09 2.11
C VAL A 122 13.32 1.54 3.40
N ILE A 123 14.66 1.66 3.41
CA ILE A 123 15.43 1.88 4.65
C ILE A 123 16.09 3.26 4.74
N ALA A 124 16.20 4.03 3.65
CA ALA A 124 16.77 5.37 3.70
C ALA A 124 15.95 6.25 4.65
N TRP A 125 16.66 6.93 5.55
CA TRP A 125 16.02 7.82 6.52
C TRP A 125 15.29 8.98 5.84
N GLN A 126 14.11 9.30 6.34
CA GLN A 126 13.26 10.40 5.89
C GLN A 126 12.62 11.08 7.12
N PRO A 127 12.24 12.38 7.03
CA PRO A 127 11.68 13.12 8.15
C PRO A 127 10.20 12.74 8.39
N LEU A 128 9.95 11.51 8.76
CA LEU A 128 8.60 11.00 9.00
C LEU A 128 8.55 10.03 10.20
N CYS A 129 7.37 9.81 10.75
CA CYS A 129 7.18 9.04 11.97
C CYS A 129 7.69 7.59 11.87
N VAL A 130 7.81 7.03 10.66
CA VAL A 130 8.30 5.66 10.45
C VAL A 130 9.76 5.52 10.89
N PHE A 131 10.59 6.58 10.76
CA PHE A 131 12.02 6.59 11.09
C PHE A 131 12.33 7.33 12.40
N ALA A 132 11.33 7.63 13.21
CA ALA A 132 11.48 8.34 14.49
C ALA A 132 11.14 7.44 15.67
N ASP A 133 11.67 7.75 16.83
CA ASP A 133 11.36 7.12 18.12
C ASP A 133 11.06 8.19 19.19
N GLY A 134 10.58 7.78 20.34
CA GLY A 134 10.38 8.63 21.53
C GLY A 134 9.42 9.80 21.27
N GLU A 135 9.79 10.99 21.73
CA GLU A 135 8.94 12.18 21.67
C GLU A 135 8.72 12.67 20.24
N GLU A 136 9.75 12.56 19.38
CA GLU A 136 9.62 12.93 17.97
C GLU A 136 8.65 12.02 17.24
N HIS A 137 8.72 10.71 17.47
CA HIS A 137 7.72 9.78 16.97
C HIS A 137 6.32 10.16 17.45
N LYS A 138 6.13 10.46 18.74
CA LYS A 138 4.82 10.85 19.27
C LYS A 138 4.27 12.11 18.59
N ARG A 139 5.13 13.12 18.36
CA ARG A 139 4.76 14.36 17.69
C ARG A 139 4.28 14.10 16.26
N LEU A 140 5.10 13.43 15.46
CA LEU A 140 4.80 13.15 14.06
C LEU A 140 3.64 12.17 13.90
N ARG A 141 3.66 11.08 14.67
CA ARG A 141 2.65 10.03 14.64
C ARG A 141 1.28 10.52 15.13
N GLY A 142 1.27 11.38 16.15
CA GLY A 142 0.04 12.01 16.65
C GLY A 142 -0.71 12.72 15.54
N ALA A 143 -0.03 13.55 14.77
CA ALA A 143 -0.64 14.27 13.64
C ALA A 143 -1.26 13.33 12.60
N VAL A 144 -0.56 12.26 12.22
CA VAL A 144 -1.07 11.28 11.27
C VAL A 144 -2.29 10.53 11.83
N THR A 145 -2.20 10.09 13.08
CA THR A 145 -3.27 9.33 13.74
C THR A 145 -4.54 10.17 13.89
N ASP A 146 -4.40 11.43 14.34
CA ASP A 146 -5.53 12.34 14.50
C ASP A 146 -6.16 12.70 13.15
N GLY A 147 -5.33 12.91 12.12
CA GLY A 147 -5.79 13.12 10.76
C GLY A 147 -6.59 11.92 10.23
N LEU A 148 -6.09 10.70 10.38
CA LEU A 148 -6.79 9.49 9.94
C LEU A 148 -8.05 9.22 10.76
N ASN A 149 -8.05 9.47 12.06
CA ASN A 149 -9.22 9.32 12.94
C ASN A 149 -10.31 10.38 12.70
N SER A 150 -9.99 11.49 12.02
CA SER A 150 -10.95 12.53 11.67
C SER A 150 -11.94 12.10 10.58
N PHE A 151 -11.67 10.99 9.88
CA PHE A 151 -12.58 10.49 8.85
C PHE A 151 -13.77 9.74 9.47
N ASP A 152 -14.98 10.16 9.08
CA ASP A 152 -16.20 9.42 9.40
C ASP A 152 -16.23 8.07 8.64
N ARG A 153 -16.38 6.98 9.39
CA ARG A 153 -16.46 5.62 8.83
C ARG A 153 -17.57 5.47 7.78
N ARG A 154 -18.70 6.16 7.94
CA ARG A 154 -19.80 6.15 6.94
C ARG A 154 -19.39 6.88 5.67
N GLY A 155 -18.62 7.97 5.81
CA GLY A 155 -18.04 8.69 4.68
C GLY A 155 -17.11 7.81 3.88
N VAL A 156 -16.18 7.14 4.54
CA VAL A 156 -15.25 6.17 3.88
C VAL A 156 -16.05 5.10 3.14
N ARG A 157 -17.03 4.45 3.77
CA ARG A 157 -17.85 3.41 3.13
C ARG A 157 -18.62 3.94 1.92
N ARG A 158 -19.15 5.18 1.95
CA ARG A 158 -19.79 5.79 0.77
C ARG A 158 -18.84 5.93 -0.42
N HIS A 159 -17.61 6.39 -0.17
CA HIS A 159 -16.59 6.46 -1.22
C HIS A 159 -16.25 5.08 -1.79
N VAL A 160 -16.04 4.08 -0.91
CA VAL A 160 -15.76 2.71 -1.32
C VAL A 160 -16.89 2.14 -2.18
N THR A 161 -18.15 2.26 -1.73
CA THR A 161 -19.32 1.78 -2.49
C THR A 161 -19.39 2.45 -3.88
N ARG A 162 -19.23 3.77 -3.92
CA ARG A 162 -19.27 4.53 -5.19
C ARG A 162 -18.19 4.06 -6.17
N PHE A 163 -16.95 3.94 -5.71
CA PHE A 163 -15.84 3.51 -6.57
C PHE A 163 -15.95 2.04 -6.95
N THR A 164 -16.42 1.17 -6.06
CA THR A 164 -16.71 -0.22 -6.41
C THR A 164 -17.77 -0.30 -7.50
N ASP A 165 -18.86 0.46 -7.39
CA ASP A 165 -19.90 0.52 -8.43
C ASP A 165 -19.34 1.02 -9.76
N GLN A 166 -18.48 2.04 -9.76
CA GLN A 166 -17.82 2.54 -10.96
C GLN A 166 -16.94 1.47 -11.62
N LEU A 167 -16.03 0.83 -10.84
CA LEU A 167 -15.16 -0.22 -11.37
C LEU A 167 -15.96 -1.42 -11.91
N VAL A 168 -17.01 -1.84 -11.22
CA VAL A 168 -17.89 -2.91 -11.70
C VAL A 168 -18.59 -2.53 -13.00
N GLN A 169 -18.96 -1.26 -13.19
CA GLN A 169 -19.54 -0.81 -14.46
C GLN A 169 -18.57 -0.91 -15.64
N GLU A 170 -17.27 -0.72 -15.42
CA GLU A 170 -16.25 -0.80 -16.47
C GLU A 170 -16.13 -2.20 -17.08
N PHE A 171 -16.21 -3.25 -16.26
CA PHE A 171 -16.05 -4.62 -16.75
C PHE A 171 -17.33 -5.48 -16.67
N GLY A 172 -18.38 -5.01 -16.02
CA GLY A 172 -19.59 -5.80 -15.72
C GLY A 172 -20.34 -6.32 -16.94
N ALA A 173 -20.27 -5.64 -18.08
CA ALA A 173 -20.91 -6.08 -19.33
C ALA A 173 -20.14 -7.22 -20.05
N THR A 174 -18.86 -7.46 -19.69
CA THR A 174 -18.02 -8.43 -20.39
C THR A 174 -18.23 -9.87 -19.93
N GLY A 175 -18.80 -10.09 -18.74
CA GLY A 175 -18.96 -11.41 -18.10
C GLY A 175 -17.66 -12.01 -17.59
N ARG A 176 -16.55 -11.27 -17.63
CA ARG A 176 -15.24 -11.66 -17.13
C ARG A 176 -14.45 -10.45 -16.66
N ALA A 177 -13.53 -10.67 -15.72
CA ALA A 177 -12.61 -9.64 -15.25
C ALA A 177 -11.31 -10.27 -14.74
N GLU A 178 -10.27 -9.45 -14.63
CA GLU A 178 -9.07 -9.73 -13.88
C GLU A 178 -9.08 -8.81 -12.63
N LEU A 179 -9.40 -9.38 -11.46
CA LEU A 179 -9.75 -8.58 -10.29
C LEU A 179 -8.54 -7.92 -9.60
N VAL A 180 -7.31 -8.38 -9.82
CA VAL A 180 -6.14 -7.68 -9.26
C VAL A 180 -5.99 -6.32 -9.96
N THR A 181 -5.84 -6.32 -11.29
CA THR A 181 -5.55 -5.11 -12.06
C THR A 181 -6.76 -4.24 -12.35
N GLN A 182 -7.99 -4.82 -12.45
CA GLN A 182 -9.20 -4.07 -12.78
C GLN A 182 -10.01 -3.63 -11.55
N PHE A 183 -9.70 -4.16 -10.35
CA PHE A 183 -10.44 -3.83 -9.15
C PHE A 183 -9.54 -3.54 -7.95
N ALA A 184 -8.71 -4.51 -7.50
CA ALA A 184 -7.96 -4.39 -6.26
C ALA A 184 -6.91 -3.28 -6.32
N GLU A 185 -6.18 -3.11 -7.42
CA GLU A 185 -5.17 -2.06 -7.60
C GLU A 185 -5.78 -0.65 -7.67
N HIS A 186 -7.05 -0.52 -8.10
CA HIS A 186 -7.71 0.76 -8.26
C HIS A 186 -8.42 1.25 -6.99
N LEU A 187 -9.19 0.37 -6.35
CA LEU A 187 -10.12 0.77 -5.29
C LEU A 187 -9.45 1.51 -4.12
N PRO A 188 -8.35 1.02 -3.52
CA PRO A 188 -7.70 1.72 -2.41
C PRO A 188 -7.18 3.10 -2.82
N MET A 189 -6.54 3.21 -3.99
CA MET A 189 -5.99 4.47 -4.46
C MET A 189 -7.08 5.51 -4.74
N LEU A 190 -8.18 5.12 -5.39
CA LEU A 190 -9.33 6.01 -5.62
C LEU A 190 -9.92 6.53 -4.31
N VAL A 191 -10.08 5.66 -3.31
CA VAL A 191 -10.55 6.08 -1.98
C VAL A 191 -9.55 7.01 -1.31
N MET A 192 -8.27 6.65 -1.29
CA MET A 192 -7.21 7.47 -0.67
C MET A 192 -7.08 8.84 -1.33
N THR A 193 -7.23 8.93 -2.65
CA THR A 193 -7.26 10.21 -3.38
C THR A 193 -8.32 11.15 -2.81
N GLN A 194 -9.52 10.64 -2.51
CA GLN A 194 -10.58 11.44 -1.88
C GLN A 194 -10.25 11.83 -0.45
N LEU A 195 -9.70 10.91 0.35
CA LEU A 195 -9.35 11.17 1.74
C LEU A 195 -8.20 12.19 1.86
N VAL A 196 -7.24 12.14 0.94
CA VAL A 196 -6.18 13.14 0.84
C VAL A 196 -6.72 14.51 0.41
N GLY A 197 -7.86 14.55 -0.28
CA GLY A 197 -8.52 15.78 -0.74
C GLY A 197 -8.11 16.20 -2.15
N MET A 198 -7.70 15.22 -2.97
CA MET A 198 -7.37 15.41 -4.37
C MET A 198 -8.62 15.30 -5.26
N PRO A 199 -8.68 16.00 -6.40
CA PRO A 199 -9.65 15.74 -7.45
C PRO A 199 -9.59 14.30 -7.99
N GLU A 200 -10.71 13.74 -8.41
CA GLU A 200 -10.82 12.34 -8.85
C GLU A 200 -9.94 12.01 -10.06
N GLU A 201 -9.75 12.97 -10.95
CA GLU A 201 -8.93 12.82 -12.16
C GLU A 201 -7.47 12.45 -11.89
N TYR A 202 -6.97 12.68 -10.69
CA TYR A 202 -5.63 12.23 -10.27
C TYR A 202 -5.57 10.73 -9.96
N GLY A 203 -6.70 10.10 -9.64
CA GLY A 203 -6.77 8.71 -9.21
C GLY A 203 -6.09 7.73 -10.18
N PRO A 204 -6.47 7.67 -11.47
CA PRO A 204 -5.86 6.75 -12.44
C PRO A 204 -4.35 6.92 -12.58
N HIS A 205 -3.86 8.15 -12.64
CA HIS A 205 -2.42 8.43 -12.74
C HIS A 205 -1.65 8.04 -11.48
N LEU A 206 -2.27 8.17 -10.31
CA LEU A 206 -1.69 7.72 -9.04
C LEU A 206 -1.66 6.19 -8.92
N VAL A 207 -2.66 5.48 -9.48
CA VAL A 207 -2.64 4.01 -9.59
C VAL A 207 -1.46 3.56 -10.44
N GLU A 208 -1.24 4.18 -11.62
CA GLU A 208 -0.09 3.88 -12.47
C GLU A 208 1.23 4.16 -11.77
N ALA A 209 1.36 5.34 -11.14
CA ALA A 209 2.56 5.71 -10.42
C ALA A 209 2.85 4.76 -9.23
N ALA A 210 1.84 4.37 -8.48
CA ALA A 210 1.98 3.39 -7.40
C ALA A 210 2.44 2.03 -7.93
N ARG A 211 1.84 1.56 -9.03
CA ARG A 211 2.23 0.30 -9.70
C ARG A 211 3.70 0.33 -10.14
N ASP A 212 4.15 1.42 -10.75
CA ASP A 212 5.54 1.60 -11.18
C ASP A 212 6.51 1.56 -9.99
N LEU A 213 6.18 2.28 -8.92
CA LEU A 213 6.98 2.33 -7.69
C LEU A 213 7.10 0.94 -7.06
N MET A 214 6.01 0.18 -7.02
CA MET A 214 5.99 -1.16 -6.44
C MET A 214 6.78 -2.19 -7.25
N LYS A 215 6.65 -2.13 -8.58
CA LYS A 215 7.36 -3.04 -9.49
C LYS A 215 8.81 -2.63 -9.73
N GLY A 216 9.24 -1.45 -9.26
CA GLY A 216 10.59 -0.95 -9.50
C GLY A 216 10.91 -0.83 -10.98
N THR A 217 9.95 -0.36 -11.80
CA THR A 217 10.11 -0.20 -13.24
C THR A 217 11.16 0.87 -13.58
N GLU A 218 11.59 0.92 -14.84
CA GLU A 218 12.50 1.98 -15.32
C GLU A 218 11.91 3.40 -15.13
N THR A 219 10.58 3.50 -15.02
CA THR A 219 9.83 4.75 -14.81
C THR A 219 9.55 5.07 -13.34
N ALA A 220 9.92 4.21 -12.40
CA ALA A 220 9.61 4.37 -10.98
C ALA A 220 10.06 5.73 -10.40
N VAL A 221 11.22 6.24 -10.84
CA VAL A 221 11.70 7.57 -10.39
C VAL A 221 10.80 8.69 -10.89
N ALA A 222 10.45 8.66 -12.19
CA ALA A 222 9.54 9.65 -12.75
C ALA A 222 8.16 9.59 -12.07
N SER A 223 7.70 8.39 -11.75
CA SER A 223 6.46 8.17 -10.99
C SER A 223 6.54 8.73 -9.57
N ASN A 224 7.68 8.59 -8.88
CA ASN A 224 7.89 9.22 -7.58
C ASN A 224 7.90 10.76 -7.69
N GLU A 225 8.61 11.32 -8.67
CA GLU A 225 8.61 12.76 -8.93
C GLU A 225 7.20 13.29 -9.21
N TYR A 226 6.39 12.54 -9.98
CA TYR A 226 4.99 12.86 -10.23
C TYR A 226 4.16 12.90 -8.93
N VAL A 227 4.28 11.87 -8.07
CA VAL A 227 3.57 11.82 -6.78
C VAL A 227 3.97 13.03 -5.91
N VAL A 228 5.27 13.30 -5.77
CA VAL A 228 5.78 14.43 -4.97
C VAL A 228 5.29 15.77 -5.50
N ALA A 229 5.37 16.01 -6.82
CA ALA A 229 4.91 17.24 -7.45
C ALA A 229 3.39 17.45 -7.27
N THR A 230 2.62 16.34 -7.39
CA THR A 230 1.17 16.36 -7.18
C THR A 230 0.82 16.71 -5.74
N LEU A 231 1.49 16.11 -4.77
CA LEU A 231 1.28 16.39 -3.35
C LEU A 231 1.65 17.84 -2.99
N ARG A 232 2.80 18.36 -3.49
CA ARG A 232 3.20 19.77 -3.28
C ARG A 232 2.16 20.73 -3.83
N ARG A 233 1.69 20.52 -5.06
CA ARG A 233 0.61 21.32 -5.67
C ARG A 233 -0.66 21.26 -4.82
N MET A 234 -1.01 20.10 -4.30
CA MET A 234 -2.16 19.97 -3.42
C MET A 234 -2.00 20.75 -2.11
N MET A 235 -0.82 20.70 -1.49
CA MET A 235 -0.52 21.50 -0.29
C MET A 235 -0.67 23.00 -0.57
N GLU A 236 -0.19 23.50 -1.71
CA GLU A 236 -0.33 24.92 -2.12
C GLU A 236 -1.82 25.29 -2.27
N ARG A 237 -2.61 24.48 -2.95
CA ARG A 237 -4.07 24.70 -3.08
C ARG A 237 -4.78 24.72 -1.71
N LYS A 238 -4.42 23.79 -0.83
CA LYS A 238 -5.05 23.66 0.51
C LYS A 238 -4.61 24.74 1.49
N ARG A 239 -3.51 25.43 1.25
CA ARG A 239 -3.17 26.67 1.99
C ARG A 239 -4.16 27.80 1.73
N VAL A 240 -4.61 27.91 0.49
CA VAL A 240 -5.57 28.95 0.06
C VAL A 240 -6.99 28.54 0.40
N SER A 241 -7.35 27.27 0.15
CA SER A 241 -8.70 26.74 0.36
C SER A 241 -8.65 25.42 1.13
N PRO A 242 -8.55 25.46 2.46
CA PRO A 242 -8.51 24.26 3.29
C PRO A 242 -9.87 23.51 3.26
N GLY A 243 -9.79 22.18 3.30
CA GLY A 243 -10.96 21.30 3.32
C GLY A 243 -11.03 20.37 4.54
N ALA A 244 -12.01 19.49 4.55
CA ALA A 244 -12.11 18.37 5.47
C ALA A 244 -11.36 17.14 4.92
N ASP A 245 -10.04 17.25 4.78
CA ASP A 245 -9.15 16.29 4.15
C ASP A 245 -7.81 16.18 4.88
N LEU A 246 -7.08 15.10 4.61
CA LEU A 246 -5.84 14.78 5.30
C LEU A 246 -4.76 15.85 5.10
N VAL A 247 -4.62 16.42 3.88
CA VAL A 247 -3.65 17.49 3.61
C VAL A 247 -3.92 18.67 4.53
N SER A 248 -5.18 19.15 4.56
CA SER A 248 -5.57 20.31 5.35
C SER A 248 -5.42 20.06 6.85
N TRP A 249 -5.65 18.85 7.34
CA TRP A 249 -5.51 18.52 8.75
C TRP A 249 -4.04 18.44 9.17
N LEU A 250 -3.17 17.77 8.41
CA LEU A 250 -1.75 17.69 8.71
C LEU A 250 -1.09 19.08 8.73
N MET A 251 -1.41 19.93 7.74
CA MET A 251 -0.84 21.28 7.65
C MET A 251 -1.24 22.20 8.80
N ARG A 252 -2.38 21.94 9.47
CA ARG A 252 -2.91 22.77 10.56
C ARG A 252 -2.81 22.12 11.93
N HIS A 253 -2.23 20.91 11.98
CA HIS A 253 -2.12 20.17 13.23
C HIS A 253 -1.26 20.90 14.27
N GLU A 254 -1.61 20.80 15.55
CA GLU A 254 -0.89 21.45 16.67
C GLU A 254 0.57 20.99 16.80
N ALA A 255 0.92 19.82 16.28
CA ALA A 255 2.29 19.32 16.20
C ALA A 255 3.22 20.14 15.29
N ARG A 256 2.66 21.12 14.54
CA ARG A 256 3.37 22.07 13.68
C ARG A 256 4.39 21.39 12.76
N LEU A 257 3.90 20.44 11.95
CA LEU A 257 4.72 19.77 10.96
C LEU A 257 5.30 20.80 9.97
N THR A 258 6.55 20.61 9.59
CA THR A 258 7.14 21.34 8.47
C THR A 258 6.52 20.89 7.15
N ASP A 259 6.70 21.65 6.07
CA ASP A 259 6.19 21.28 4.75
C ASP A 259 6.75 19.94 4.27
N ASP A 260 8.02 19.66 4.51
CA ASP A 260 8.65 18.40 4.14
C ASP A 260 8.10 17.24 4.98
N GLU A 261 7.88 17.45 6.29
CA GLU A 261 7.22 16.44 7.13
C GLU A 261 5.78 16.17 6.65
N VAL A 262 5.01 17.19 6.29
CA VAL A 262 3.65 16.99 5.74
C VAL A 262 3.73 16.23 4.42
N LEU A 263 4.61 16.63 3.50
CA LEU A 263 4.79 16.00 2.21
C LEU A 263 5.13 14.50 2.35
N GLU A 264 6.13 14.18 3.18
CA GLU A 264 6.59 12.80 3.37
C GLU A 264 5.53 11.94 4.06
N HIS A 265 4.77 12.47 5.03
CA HIS A 265 3.66 11.75 5.64
C HIS A 265 2.51 11.51 4.67
N LEU A 266 2.16 12.47 3.82
CA LEU A 266 1.15 12.28 2.77
C LEU A 266 1.59 11.21 1.77
N ARG A 267 2.86 11.25 1.35
CA ARG A 267 3.45 10.29 0.42
C ARG A 267 3.42 8.87 0.99
N VAL A 268 3.90 8.69 2.23
CA VAL A 268 3.90 7.36 2.86
C VAL A 268 2.49 6.84 3.12
N VAL A 269 1.56 7.68 3.55
CA VAL A 269 0.17 7.27 3.77
C VAL A 269 -0.48 6.82 2.46
N LEU A 270 -0.28 7.57 1.37
CA LEU A 270 -0.85 7.24 0.07
C LEU A 270 -0.34 5.89 -0.46
N LEU A 271 0.99 5.69 -0.42
CA LEU A 271 1.62 4.48 -0.96
C LEU A 271 1.42 3.26 -0.05
N ALA A 272 1.59 3.41 1.26
CA ALA A 272 1.44 2.30 2.21
C ALA A 272 -0.02 1.81 2.32
N ALA A 273 -1.00 2.71 2.20
CA ALA A 273 -2.41 2.33 2.19
C ALA A 273 -2.83 1.62 0.91
N ASN A 274 -2.09 1.80 -0.20
CA ASN A 274 -2.46 1.19 -1.47
C ASN A 274 -2.07 -0.29 -1.51
N GLU A 275 -0.80 -0.63 -1.58
CA GLU A 275 -0.32 -2.00 -1.81
C GLU A 275 -0.86 -2.99 -0.80
N THR A 276 -0.76 -2.67 0.49
CA THR A 276 -1.20 -3.58 1.55
C THR A 276 -2.71 -3.86 1.48
N THR A 277 -3.50 -2.87 1.07
CA THR A 277 -4.96 -3.05 0.91
C THR A 277 -5.29 -3.79 -0.39
N VAL A 278 -4.52 -3.58 -1.47
CA VAL A 278 -4.62 -4.38 -2.71
C VAL A 278 -4.43 -5.86 -2.39
N ASN A 279 -3.35 -6.21 -1.68
CA ASN A 279 -3.05 -7.59 -1.31
C ASN A 279 -4.15 -8.17 -0.41
N LEU A 280 -4.62 -7.42 0.59
CA LEU A 280 -5.72 -7.86 1.45
C LEU A 280 -7.02 -8.13 0.66
N ILE A 281 -7.37 -7.28 -0.29
CA ILE A 281 -8.54 -7.47 -1.15
C ILE A 281 -8.37 -8.71 -2.03
N ALA A 282 -7.24 -8.83 -2.73
CA ALA A 282 -6.98 -9.92 -3.66
C ALA A 282 -6.96 -11.29 -2.96
N ASP A 283 -6.25 -11.41 -1.83
CA ASP A 283 -6.16 -12.66 -1.08
C ASP A 283 -7.49 -13.03 -0.41
N THR A 284 -8.27 -12.03 0.05
CA THR A 284 -9.61 -12.28 0.61
C THR A 284 -10.58 -12.73 -0.49
N LEU A 285 -10.56 -12.11 -1.66
CA LEU A 285 -11.36 -12.54 -2.81
C LEU A 285 -10.96 -13.95 -3.25
N LYS A 286 -9.66 -14.25 -3.37
CA LYS A 286 -9.16 -15.58 -3.66
C LYS A 286 -9.73 -16.59 -2.66
N MET A 287 -9.60 -16.34 -1.36
CA MET A 287 -10.12 -17.23 -0.31
C MET A 287 -11.64 -17.43 -0.43
N VAL A 288 -12.41 -16.38 -0.62
CA VAL A 288 -13.88 -16.46 -0.77
C VAL A 288 -14.26 -17.24 -2.01
N LEU A 289 -13.51 -17.17 -3.09
CA LEU A 289 -13.80 -17.84 -4.36
C LEU A 289 -13.34 -19.30 -4.40
N THR A 290 -12.29 -19.68 -3.67
CA THR A 290 -11.74 -21.05 -3.69
C THR A 290 -12.21 -21.90 -2.52
N ASP A 291 -12.26 -21.37 -1.31
CA ASP A 291 -12.67 -22.14 -0.14
C ASP A 291 -14.20 -22.19 -0.02
N HIS A 292 -14.78 -23.34 -0.41
CA HIS A 292 -16.21 -23.56 -0.35
C HIS A 292 -16.79 -23.43 1.07
N ARG A 293 -15.98 -23.67 2.11
CA ARG A 293 -16.39 -23.50 3.51
C ARG A 293 -16.65 -22.04 3.83
N PHE A 294 -15.79 -21.14 3.34
CA PHE A 294 -16.00 -19.70 3.47
C PHE A 294 -17.24 -19.23 2.73
N ARG A 295 -17.42 -19.64 1.47
CA ARG A 295 -18.62 -19.32 0.68
C ARG A 295 -19.90 -19.81 1.36
N THR A 296 -19.90 -21.06 1.83
CA THR A 296 -21.05 -21.66 2.53
C THR A 296 -21.30 -20.96 3.85
N HIS A 297 -20.26 -20.66 4.62
CA HIS A 297 -20.37 -19.99 5.91
C HIS A 297 -20.83 -18.54 5.76
N LEU A 298 -20.27 -17.77 4.83
CA LEU A 298 -20.72 -16.40 4.54
C LEU A 298 -22.19 -16.36 4.09
N SER A 299 -22.61 -17.29 3.24
CA SER A 299 -24.01 -17.41 2.78
C SER A 299 -24.95 -17.91 3.87
N GLY A 300 -24.45 -18.75 4.78
CA GLY A 300 -25.22 -19.34 5.90
C GLY A 300 -25.24 -18.52 7.18
N GLY A 301 -24.55 -17.38 7.22
CA GLY A 301 -24.49 -16.48 8.39
C GLY A 301 -23.62 -16.98 9.55
N HIS A 302 -22.81 -18.02 9.35
CA HIS A 302 -21.90 -18.56 10.38
C HIS A 302 -20.55 -17.85 10.44
N MET A 303 -20.12 -17.17 9.36
CA MET A 303 -18.93 -16.31 9.30
C MET A 303 -19.26 -14.98 8.65
N THR A 304 -18.62 -13.92 9.11
CA THR A 304 -18.71 -12.60 8.50
C THR A 304 -17.55 -12.39 7.54
N LEU A 305 -17.66 -11.41 6.64
CA LEU A 305 -16.54 -11.00 5.80
C LEU A 305 -15.37 -10.47 6.66
N SER A 306 -15.67 -9.88 7.82
CA SER A 306 -14.64 -9.45 8.79
C SER A 306 -13.83 -10.64 9.32
N ASP A 307 -14.48 -11.80 9.55
CA ASP A 307 -13.77 -13.01 9.97
C ASP A 307 -12.91 -13.59 8.85
N ALA A 308 -13.36 -13.50 7.60
CA ALA A 308 -12.55 -13.87 6.43
C ALA A 308 -11.31 -12.98 6.28
N LEU A 309 -11.47 -11.66 6.48
CA LEU A 309 -10.34 -10.74 6.49
C LEU A 309 -9.35 -11.05 7.62
N ASP A 310 -9.84 -11.34 8.82
CA ASP A 310 -8.97 -11.73 9.95
C ASP A 310 -8.22 -13.03 9.66
N GLN A 311 -8.86 -14.00 9.01
CA GLN A 311 -8.22 -15.25 8.60
C GLN A 311 -7.09 -14.97 7.56
N VAL A 312 -7.35 -14.12 6.56
CA VAL A 312 -6.33 -13.74 5.56
C VAL A 312 -5.18 -12.99 6.22
N LEU A 313 -5.44 -12.10 7.18
CA LEU A 313 -4.40 -11.38 7.91
C LEU A 313 -3.48 -12.32 8.73
N TRP A 314 -3.99 -13.48 9.15
CA TRP A 314 -3.19 -14.55 9.73
C TRP A 314 -2.41 -15.36 8.69
N ASP A 315 -3.07 -15.79 7.61
CA ASP A 315 -2.53 -16.77 6.65
C ASP A 315 -1.63 -16.12 5.59
N ALA A 316 -2.02 -14.93 5.14
CA ALA A 316 -1.40 -14.19 4.06
C ALA A 316 -1.26 -12.71 4.43
N ALA A 317 -0.45 -12.43 5.47
CA ALA A 317 -0.21 -11.04 5.86
C ALA A 317 0.24 -10.21 4.64
N PRO A 318 -0.44 -9.09 4.31
CA PRO A 318 -0.16 -8.27 3.12
C PRO A 318 1.30 -7.81 3.00
N MET A 319 1.98 -7.67 4.13
CA MET A 319 3.43 -7.57 4.23
C MET A 319 3.97 -8.78 4.97
N SER A 320 4.83 -9.56 4.33
CA SER A 320 5.48 -10.72 4.96
C SER A 320 6.55 -10.30 5.95
N LEU A 321 7.27 -9.23 5.62
CA LEU A 321 8.38 -8.67 6.40
C LEU A 321 8.22 -7.16 6.53
N VAL A 322 8.66 -6.61 7.68
CA VAL A 322 8.89 -5.17 7.84
C VAL A 322 10.36 -4.94 8.16
N ALA A 323 11.05 -4.25 7.25
CA ALA A 323 12.43 -3.87 7.43
C ALA A 323 12.60 -2.77 8.48
N GLY A 324 13.76 -2.78 9.13
CA GLY A 324 14.25 -1.64 9.88
C GLY A 324 13.80 -1.59 11.34
N ARG A 325 14.36 -2.47 12.12
CA ARG A 325 14.69 -2.22 13.53
C ARG A 325 16.20 -2.28 13.66
N TRP A 326 16.79 -1.36 14.41
CA TRP A 326 18.22 -1.31 14.64
C TRP A 326 18.50 -1.37 16.12
N ALA A 327 19.36 -2.29 16.54
CA ALA A 327 19.73 -2.42 17.95
C ALA A 327 20.44 -1.16 18.43
N THR A 328 19.97 -0.56 19.52
CA THR A 328 20.53 0.68 20.09
C THR A 328 21.79 0.44 20.90
N GLY A 329 22.04 -0.79 21.30
CA GLY A 329 23.18 -1.29 22.06
C GLY A 329 23.20 -2.81 21.98
N ASP A 330 24.28 -3.43 22.47
CA ASP A 330 24.37 -4.88 22.57
C ASP A 330 23.22 -5.41 23.42
N THR A 331 22.51 -6.42 22.90
CA THR A 331 21.30 -6.92 23.51
C THR A 331 21.07 -8.39 23.17
N GLU A 332 20.09 -9.01 23.79
CA GLU A 332 19.68 -10.40 23.50
C GLU A 332 18.21 -10.44 23.08
N LEU A 333 17.88 -11.23 22.05
CA LEU A 333 16.51 -11.47 21.61
C LEU A 333 16.39 -12.90 21.08
N GLY A 334 15.40 -13.67 21.58
CA GLY A 334 15.18 -15.06 21.15
C GLY A 334 16.41 -15.96 21.30
N GLY A 335 17.23 -15.75 22.34
CA GLY A 335 18.46 -16.49 22.57
C GLY A 335 19.67 -16.05 21.71
N GLN A 336 19.50 -15.07 20.83
CA GLN A 336 20.57 -14.55 19.96
C GLN A 336 21.17 -13.26 20.53
N ARG A 337 22.49 -13.13 20.40
CA ARG A 337 23.23 -11.90 20.79
C ARG A 337 23.25 -10.94 19.61
N ILE A 338 22.53 -9.85 19.74
CA ILE A 338 22.39 -8.79 18.73
C ILE A 338 23.34 -7.65 19.11
N LYS A 339 24.17 -7.22 18.19
CA LYS A 339 25.11 -6.12 18.43
C LYS A 339 24.47 -4.76 18.14
N ALA A 340 25.01 -3.72 18.77
CA ALA A 340 24.65 -2.35 18.46
C ALA A 340 24.76 -2.07 16.95
N GLY A 341 23.73 -1.48 16.37
CA GLY A 341 23.67 -1.18 14.94
C GLY A 341 23.25 -2.34 14.03
N ASP A 342 23.10 -3.55 14.55
CA ASP A 342 22.55 -4.67 13.78
C ASP A 342 21.12 -4.38 13.34
N MET A 343 20.83 -4.77 12.10
CA MET A 343 19.49 -4.66 11.53
C MET A 343 18.65 -5.89 11.85
N LEU A 344 17.42 -5.68 12.31
CA LEU A 344 16.43 -6.73 12.50
C LEU A 344 15.24 -6.49 11.57
N LEU A 345 14.73 -7.58 11.01
CA LEU A 345 13.51 -7.64 10.20
C LEU A 345 12.39 -8.25 11.03
N LEU A 346 11.25 -7.59 11.06
CA LEU A 346 10.05 -8.15 11.67
C LEU A 346 9.42 -9.13 10.69
N GLY A 347 9.47 -10.42 10.99
CA GLY A 347 8.86 -11.47 10.17
C GLY A 347 7.38 -11.63 10.54
N LEU A 348 6.49 -10.83 9.93
CA LEU A 348 5.06 -10.83 10.27
C LEU A 348 4.40 -12.14 9.87
N ALA A 349 4.63 -12.59 8.63
CA ALA A 349 4.10 -13.87 8.16
C ALA A 349 4.69 -15.05 8.96
N ALA A 350 6.00 -15.03 9.20
CA ALA A 350 6.65 -16.06 9.98
C ALA A 350 6.13 -16.11 11.44
N GLY A 351 5.94 -14.95 12.07
CA GLY A 351 5.40 -14.85 13.42
C GLY A 351 3.93 -15.28 13.51
N ASN A 352 3.12 -15.00 12.48
CA ASN A 352 1.75 -15.49 12.41
C ASN A 352 1.66 -17.02 12.27
N ALA A 353 2.65 -17.65 11.64
CA ALA A 353 2.76 -19.09 11.49
C ALA A 353 3.48 -19.78 12.65
N ASP A 354 3.84 -19.05 13.73
CA ASP A 354 4.53 -19.62 14.87
C ASP A 354 3.64 -20.66 15.58
N PRO A 355 4.11 -21.93 15.70
CA PRO A 355 3.34 -22.99 16.36
C PRO A 355 3.00 -22.70 17.83
N THR A 356 3.71 -21.79 18.51
CA THR A 356 3.42 -21.42 19.90
C THR A 356 2.10 -20.63 20.04
N VAL A 357 1.70 -19.90 19.01
CA VAL A 357 0.44 -19.13 18.97
C VAL A 357 -0.59 -19.77 18.04
N ARG A 358 -0.14 -20.57 17.09
CA ARG A 358 -0.98 -21.25 16.11
C ARG A 358 -0.56 -22.73 15.97
N PRO A 359 -0.87 -23.57 16.98
CA PRO A 359 -0.43 -24.98 17.00
C PRO A 359 -1.07 -25.82 15.89
N ASP A 360 -2.21 -25.41 15.37
CA ASP A 360 -2.91 -26.04 14.26
C ASP A 360 -3.30 -25.00 13.19
N PRO A 361 -2.53 -24.89 12.09
CA PRO A 361 -2.78 -23.91 11.05
C PRO A 361 -4.08 -24.15 10.27
N THR A 362 -4.67 -25.34 10.37
CA THR A 362 -5.92 -25.69 9.66
C THR A 362 -7.16 -25.18 10.38
N LYS A 363 -7.05 -24.82 11.66
CA LYS A 363 -8.17 -24.32 12.44
C LYS A 363 -8.43 -22.86 12.13
N PRO A 364 -9.68 -22.48 11.82
CA PRO A 364 -10.06 -21.10 11.65
C PRO A 364 -9.84 -20.29 12.96
N LEU A 365 -9.38 -19.05 12.81
CA LEU A 365 -9.12 -18.14 13.92
C LEU A 365 -10.24 -17.10 14.02
N HIS A 366 -11.46 -17.53 14.28
CA HIS A 366 -12.64 -16.67 14.37
C HIS A 366 -12.45 -15.55 15.39
N GLY A 367 -12.51 -14.29 14.93
CA GLY A 367 -12.42 -13.09 15.77
C GLY A 367 -11.10 -12.89 16.50
N ASN A 368 -10.09 -13.73 16.25
CA ASN A 368 -8.76 -13.54 16.81
C ASN A 368 -7.98 -12.52 15.98
N ARG A 369 -7.74 -11.34 16.57
CA ARG A 369 -7.01 -10.22 15.96
C ARG A 369 -5.60 -10.04 16.48
N SER A 370 -5.02 -11.05 17.11
CA SER A 370 -3.64 -10.98 17.61
C SER A 370 -2.57 -11.29 16.56
N HIS A 371 -2.96 -11.34 15.27
CA HIS A 371 -2.01 -11.43 14.17
C HIS A 371 -1.09 -10.20 14.12
N LEU A 372 0.09 -10.38 13.55
CA LEU A 372 1.11 -9.33 13.44
C LEU A 372 0.93 -8.42 12.21
N ALA A 373 -0.06 -8.65 11.35
CA ALA A 373 -0.19 -7.97 10.05
C ALA A 373 -0.24 -6.43 10.13
N PHE A 374 -0.75 -5.87 11.23
CA PHE A 374 -0.73 -4.42 11.48
C PHE A 374 0.39 -3.98 12.44
N GLY A 375 1.30 -4.88 12.78
CA GLY A 375 2.33 -4.62 13.77
C GLY A 375 1.78 -4.52 15.19
N ALA A 376 2.59 -3.96 16.09
CA ALA A 376 2.23 -3.72 17.49
C ALA A 376 3.06 -2.57 18.08
N GLY A 377 2.64 -2.06 19.24
CA GLY A 377 3.35 -1.03 19.99
C GLY A 377 3.28 0.36 19.32
N PRO A 378 4.26 1.24 19.55
CA PRO A 378 4.18 2.64 19.09
C PRO A 378 4.03 2.77 17.57
N HIS A 379 4.59 1.84 16.80
CA HIS A 379 4.54 1.83 15.33
C HIS A 379 3.46 0.89 14.76
N GLU A 380 2.46 0.53 15.54
CA GLU A 380 1.28 -0.17 15.02
C GLU A 380 0.61 0.62 13.91
N CYS A 381 0.01 -0.03 12.91
CA CYS A 381 -0.57 0.64 11.76
C CYS A 381 -1.68 1.63 12.16
N PRO A 382 -1.56 2.94 11.82
CA PRO A 382 -2.59 3.92 12.17
C PRO A 382 -3.82 3.85 11.26
N GLY A 383 -3.66 3.22 10.09
CA GLY A 383 -4.70 3.12 9.06
C GLY A 383 -5.46 1.81 9.06
N GLN A 384 -5.26 0.92 10.05
CA GLN A 384 -5.87 -0.41 10.06
C GLN A 384 -7.40 -0.39 9.88
N ASP A 385 -8.09 0.54 10.54
CA ASP A 385 -9.55 0.65 10.44
C ASP A 385 -10.00 1.11 9.05
N ILE A 386 -9.26 2.03 8.42
CA ILE A 386 -9.55 2.51 7.06
C ILE A 386 -9.26 1.40 6.05
N GLY A 387 -8.10 0.75 6.12
CA GLY A 387 -7.74 -0.34 5.23
C GLY A 387 -8.73 -1.50 5.29
N ARG A 388 -9.12 -1.91 6.51
CA ARG A 388 -10.17 -2.93 6.70
C ARG A 388 -11.53 -2.47 6.13
N ALA A 389 -11.93 -1.22 6.36
CA ALA A 389 -13.19 -0.71 5.84
C ALA A 389 -13.22 -0.65 4.30
N ILE A 390 -12.08 -0.32 3.67
CA ILE A 390 -11.95 -0.36 2.21
C ILE A 390 -12.10 -1.79 1.70
N ALA A 391 -11.34 -2.74 2.24
CA ALA A 391 -11.37 -4.14 1.82
C ALA A 391 -12.75 -4.77 2.07
N GLU A 392 -13.27 -4.67 3.30
CA GLU A 392 -14.56 -5.27 3.68
C GLU A 392 -15.72 -4.72 2.84
N THR A 393 -15.83 -3.39 2.73
CA THR A 393 -16.93 -2.76 1.98
C THR A 393 -16.78 -3.01 0.48
N GLY A 394 -15.56 -2.92 -0.06
CA GLY A 394 -15.31 -3.16 -1.49
C GLY A 394 -15.66 -4.58 -1.92
N ILE A 395 -15.24 -5.56 -1.14
CA ILE A 395 -15.57 -6.98 -1.40
C ILE A 395 -17.06 -7.25 -1.26
N ASP A 396 -17.70 -6.74 -0.19
CA ASP A 396 -19.13 -6.91 0.04
C ASP A 396 -19.98 -6.36 -1.11
N VAL A 397 -19.66 -5.14 -1.57
CA VAL A 397 -20.35 -4.52 -2.70
C VAL A 397 -20.08 -5.29 -3.99
N LEU A 398 -18.83 -5.68 -4.27
CA LEU A 398 -18.48 -6.49 -5.45
C LEU A 398 -19.28 -7.78 -5.51
N LEU A 399 -19.28 -8.56 -4.43
CA LEU A 399 -20.02 -9.83 -4.33
C LEU A 399 -21.55 -9.62 -4.43
N THR A 400 -22.06 -8.51 -3.89
CA THR A 400 -23.48 -8.13 -4.04
C THR A 400 -23.83 -7.79 -5.48
N ARG A 401 -22.93 -7.14 -6.21
CA ARG A 401 -23.13 -6.77 -7.62
C ARG A 401 -22.96 -7.96 -8.57
N LEU A 402 -22.08 -8.90 -8.22
CA LEU A 402 -21.75 -10.08 -9.02
C LEU A 402 -21.94 -11.36 -8.16
N PRO A 403 -23.19 -11.76 -7.89
CA PRO A 403 -23.47 -12.84 -6.91
C PRO A 403 -23.04 -14.23 -7.38
N ASP A 404 -22.84 -14.43 -8.67
CA ASP A 404 -22.36 -15.65 -9.31
C ASP A 404 -20.89 -15.64 -9.68
N LEU A 405 -20.12 -14.67 -9.12
CA LEU A 405 -18.68 -14.53 -9.32
C LEU A 405 -17.95 -15.81 -8.95
N HIS A 406 -17.13 -16.33 -9.85
CA HIS A 406 -16.30 -17.52 -9.64
C HIS A 406 -14.99 -17.41 -10.42
N LEU A 407 -13.98 -18.24 -10.06
CA LEU A 407 -12.71 -18.29 -10.79
C LEU A 407 -12.93 -18.72 -12.25
N ALA A 408 -12.17 -18.10 -13.16
CA ALA A 408 -12.13 -18.44 -14.57
C ALA A 408 -11.05 -19.49 -14.91
N VAL A 409 -10.22 -19.86 -13.93
CA VAL A 409 -9.13 -20.83 -14.01
C VAL A 409 -9.15 -21.73 -12.78
N GLU A 410 -8.42 -22.86 -12.82
CA GLU A 410 -8.24 -23.70 -11.63
C GLU A 410 -7.35 -22.98 -10.60
N GLU A 411 -7.53 -23.28 -9.31
CA GLU A 411 -6.78 -22.61 -8.23
C GLU A 411 -5.28 -22.81 -8.37
N GLU A 412 -4.82 -23.95 -8.86
CA GLU A 412 -3.42 -24.31 -9.07
C GLU A 412 -2.76 -23.52 -10.20
N GLU A 413 -3.53 -22.89 -11.08
CA GLU A 413 -3.03 -22.01 -12.16
C GLU A 413 -2.78 -20.58 -11.68
N LEU A 414 -3.24 -20.22 -10.48
CA LEU A 414 -2.99 -18.91 -9.90
C LEU A 414 -1.49 -18.74 -9.61
N THR A 415 -0.97 -17.57 -9.95
CA THR A 415 0.45 -17.23 -9.78
C THR A 415 0.65 -16.09 -8.80
N TRP A 416 1.80 -16.09 -8.14
CA TRP A 416 2.20 -15.06 -7.19
C TRP A 416 3.47 -14.37 -7.63
N THR A 417 3.54 -13.09 -7.37
CA THR A 417 4.78 -12.30 -7.44
C THR A 417 5.33 -12.17 -6.03
N SER A 418 6.60 -12.53 -5.86
CA SER A 418 7.29 -12.38 -4.59
C SER A 418 8.26 -11.21 -4.68
N ALA A 419 8.17 -10.31 -3.70
CA ALA A 419 9.18 -9.33 -3.38
C ALA A 419 9.74 -9.67 -1.99
N TRP A 420 10.89 -9.12 -1.63
CA TRP A 420 11.51 -9.45 -0.35
C TRP A 420 10.69 -9.08 0.89
N ILE A 421 9.74 -8.14 0.77
CA ILE A 421 8.86 -7.69 1.86
C ILE A 421 7.41 -8.15 1.75
N SER A 422 6.98 -8.61 0.56
CA SER A 422 5.59 -9.00 0.30
C SER A 422 5.53 -10.14 -0.71
N ARG A 423 4.45 -10.91 -0.63
CA ARG A 423 4.06 -11.87 -1.65
C ARG A 423 2.60 -11.60 -1.97
N HIS A 424 2.30 -11.37 -3.23
CA HIS A 424 0.95 -11.01 -3.66
C HIS A 424 0.52 -11.82 -4.89
N LEU A 425 -0.78 -11.93 -5.05
CA LEU A 425 -1.39 -12.60 -6.19
C LEU A 425 -1.12 -11.78 -7.46
N SER A 426 -0.58 -12.42 -8.51
CA SER A 426 -0.25 -11.72 -9.77
C SER A 426 -1.49 -11.41 -10.58
N ALA A 427 -2.49 -12.30 -10.53
CA ALA A 427 -3.76 -12.17 -11.24
C ALA A 427 -4.85 -12.99 -10.55
N LEU A 428 -6.10 -12.53 -10.65
CA LEU A 428 -7.29 -13.23 -10.18
C LEU A 428 -8.36 -13.19 -11.27
N PRO A 429 -8.24 -14.02 -12.32
CA PRO A 429 -9.21 -14.05 -13.40
C PRO A 429 -10.53 -14.70 -12.94
N VAL A 430 -11.64 -14.02 -13.25
CA VAL A 430 -12.99 -14.43 -12.82
C VAL A 430 -13.99 -14.39 -13.97
N GLN A 431 -15.08 -15.12 -13.78
CA GLN A 431 -16.27 -15.12 -14.64
C GLN A 431 -17.53 -14.86 -13.81
N PHE A 432 -18.52 -14.28 -14.46
CA PHE A 432 -19.83 -13.97 -13.88
C PHE A 432 -20.85 -13.73 -15.02
N THR A 433 -22.14 -13.70 -14.70
CA THR A 433 -23.17 -13.35 -15.68
C THR A 433 -23.04 -11.87 -16.09
N PRO A 434 -22.91 -11.57 -17.40
CA PRO A 434 -22.84 -10.19 -17.89
C PRO A 434 -24.00 -9.33 -17.39
N ARG A 435 -23.71 -8.12 -16.96
CA ARG A 435 -24.72 -7.16 -16.53
C ARG A 435 -25.14 -6.31 -17.73
N ALA A 436 -26.46 -6.09 -17.85
CA ALA A 436 -26.97 -5.16 -18.84
C ALA A 436 -26.40 -3.76 -18.60
N THR A 437 -25.96 -3.10 -19.66
CA THR A 437 -25.53 -1.70 -19.60
C THR A 437 -26.71 -0.79 -19.27
N PRO A 438 -26.48 0.38 -18.64
CA PRO A 438 -27.57 1.36 -18.39
C PRO A 438 -28.36 1.74 -19.64
N GLU A 439 -27.74 1.70 -20.82
CA GLU A 439 -28.42 1.98 -22.13
C GLU A 439 -29.39 0.85 -22.52
N GLU A 440 -29.13 -0.41 -22.17
CA GLU A 440 -30.02 -1.53 -22.45
C GLU A 440 -31.20 -1.60 -21.47
N GLN A 441 -31.15 -0.88 -20.35
CA GLN A 441 -32.22 -0.79 -19.36
C GLN A 441 -33.24 0.31 -19.64
N LEU A 442 -33.01 1.16 -20.65
CA LEU A 442 -34.02 2.11 -21.11
C LEU A 442 -35.16 1.32 -21.79
N PRO A 443 -36.42 1.47 -21.35
CA PRO A 443 -37.54 0.85 -22.04
C PRO A 443 -37.51 1.33 -23.49
N ALA A 444 -37.63 0.37 -24.43
CA ALA A 444 -37.76 0.67 -25.83
C ALA A 444 -38.80 1.79 -26.02
N PRO A 445 -38.54 2.81 -26.85
CA PRO A 445 -39.51 3.87 -27.07
C PRO A 445 -40.84 3.22 -27.45
N ALA A 446 -41.87 3.52 -26.63
CA ALA A 446 -43.22 2.97 -26.82
C ALA A 446 -43.60 3.08 -28.28
N GLY A 447 -43.83 1.94 -28.90
CA GLY A 447 -44.12 1.85 -30.33
C GLY A 447 -45.19 2.86 -30.72
N THR A 448 -44.94 3.56 -31.83
CA THR A 448 -45.85 4.47 -32.48
C THR A 448 -47.23 3.80 -32.63
N VAL A 449 -48.18 4.24 -31.83
CA VAL A 449 -49.60 3.89 -32.04
C VAL A 449 -50.01 4.38 -33.41
N PRO A 450 -50.59 3.54 -34.29
CA PRO A 450 -51.05 3.98 -35.59
C PRO A 450 -52.12 5.06 -35.42
N ALA A 451 -51.91 6.19 -36.03
CA ALA A 451 -52.88 7.30 -36.04
C ALA A 451 -54.17 6.89 -36.71
N THR A 452 -55.28 6.96 -36.01
CA THR A 452 -56.64 6.88 -36.58
C THR A 452 -56.95 8.22 -37.22
N PRO A 453 -57.43 8.28 -38.50
CA PRO A 453 -57.73 9.52 -39.14
C PRO A 453 -59.15 10.01 -38.80
N GLY A 454 -59.29 11.24 -38.39
CA GLY A 454 -60.55 11.96 -38.47
C GLY A 454 -61.03 12.69 -37.24
N ALA A 455 -60.70 13.97 -37.09
CA ALA A 455 -61.62 15.02 -36.63
C ALA A 455 -61.00 16.39 -36.85
N VAL A 456 -61.77 17.27 -37.45
CA VAL A 456 -61.53 18.62 -38.02
C VAL A 456 -61.32 19.67 -36.88
N PRO A 457 -60.63 20.78 -37.12
CA PRO A 457 -60.15 21.69 -36.06
C PRO A 457 -61.24 22.76 -35.73
N SER A 458 -61.25 23.16 -34.47
CA SER A 458 -61.92 24.38 -33.99
C SER A 458 -60.86 25.37 -33.48
N THR A 459 -60.82 26.51 -34.12
CA THR A 459 -60.01 27.70 -33.84
C THR A 459 -60.58 28.57 -32.71
N PRO A 460 -59.90 29.64 -32.26
CA PRO A 460 -59.60 30.02 -30.88
C PRO A 460 -60.27 31.30 -30.45
N SER A 461 -60.13 31.67 -29.23
CA SER A 461 -59.96 33.10 -28.82
C SER A 461 -59.86 33.29 -27.31
N PRO A 462 -59.48 34.47 -26.85
CA PRO A 462 -58.26 34.64 -26.06
C PRO A 462 -58.53 35.25 -24.70
N ALA A 463 -57.46 35.56 -23.99
CA ALA A 463 -57.28 36.53 -22.91
C ALA A 463 -57.16 36.02 -21.46
N GLY A 464 -56.06 36.45 -20.87
CA GLY A 464 -55.95 36.58 -19.42
C GLY A 464 -54.53 36.38 -18.87
N THR A 465 -53.65 37.38 -19.01
CA THR A 465 -52.52 37.57 -18.07
C THR A 465 -53.05 38.12 -16.75
N PRO A 466 -52.45 37.85 -15.56
CA PRO A 466 -51.22 38.56 -15.18
C PRO A 466 -50.19 37.76 -14.34
N GLN A 467 -48.95 38.14 -14.57
CA GLN A 467 -47.82 38.37 -13.66
C GLN A 467 -47.87 37.83 -12.23
N THR A 468 -46.83 37.07 -11.86
CA THR A 468 -45.89 37.52 -10.80
C THR A 468 -44.74 36.52 -10.60
N GLY A 469 -43.48 37.02 -10.71
CA GLY A 469 -42.44 36.76 -9.76
C GLY A 469 -41.65 35.43 -9.84
N ALA A 470 -40.69 35.31 -10.80
CA ALA A 470 -39.57 34.39 -10.63
C ALA A 470 -38.40 35.15 -9.99
N PRO A 471 -37.67 34.56 -9.02
CA PRO A 471 -36.40 35.12 -8.62
C PRO A 471 -35.32 34.76 -9.65
N GLN A 472 -34.57 35.76 -10.02
CA GLN A 472 -33.41 35.69 -10.91
C GLN A 472 -32.35 34.78 -10.31
N ALA A 473 -31.94 33.76 -11.05
CA ALA A 473 -30.68 33.07 -10.81
C ALA A 473 -29.52 34.03 -11.13
N GLY A 474 -28.63 34.25 -10.19
CA GLY A 474 -27.38 34.95 -10.39
C GLY A 474 -26.50 34.24 -11.41
N PRO A 475 -25.56 34.95 -12.04
CA PRO A 475 -24.71 34.39 -13.08
C PRO A 475 -23.84 33.27 -12.52
N ALA A 476 -23.82 32.13 -13.20
CA ALA A 476 -22.88 31.05 -12.97
C ALA A 476 -21.45 31.60 -13.13
N GLU A 477 -20.62 31.43 -12.12
CA GLU A 477 -19.18 31.63 -12.26
C GLU A 477 -18.63 30.72 -13.37
N PRO A 478 -17.72 31.25 -14.25
CA PRO A 478 -17.09 30.42 -15.26
C PRO A 478 -16.29 29.30 -14.56
N ALA A 479 -16.47 28.08 -15.04
CA ALA A 479 -15.63 26.95 -14.65
C ALA A 479 -14.15 27.35 -14.80
N ALA A 480 -13.41 27.21 -13.71
CA ALA A 480 -11.98 27.45 -13.73
C ALA A 480 -11.34 26.56 -14.80
N ASP A 481 -10.57 27.18 -15.67
CA ASP A 481 -9.77 26.51 -16.70
C ASP A 481 -9.05 25.32 -16.08
N GLY A 482 -9.32 24.12 -16.60
CA GLY A 482 -8.66 22.91 -16.14
C GLY A 482 -7.15 23.03 -16.39
N GLU A 483 -6.38 23.19 -15.32
CA GLU A 483 -4.93 23.09 -15.40
C GLU A 483 -4.56 21.72 -15.98
N PRO A 484 -3.58 21.63 -16.89
CA PRO A 484 -3.18 20.37 -17.46
C PRO A 484 -2.65 19.43 -16.36
N LEU A 485 -3.22 18.21 -16.31
CA LEU A 485 -2.69 17.14 -15.49
C LEU A 485 -1.22 16.92 -15.83
N LEU A 486 -0.38 16.81 -14.79
CA LEU A 486 1.01 16.41 -14.98
C LEU A 486 1.02 15.03 -15.63
N THR A 487 1.62 14.91 -16.80
CA THR A 487 1.80 13.62 -17.46
C THR A 487 3.08 12.96 -16.96
N VAL A 488 3.04 11.65 -16.78
CA VAL A 488 4.23 10.86 -16.43
C VAL A 488 5.19 10.88 -17.64
N PRO A 489 6.43 11.38 -17.49
CA PRO A 489 7.33 11.49 -18.62
C PRO A 489 7.86 10.11 -19.07
N HIS A 490 7.65 9.77 -20.33
CA HIS A 490 8.24 8.61 -20.99
C HIS A 490 9.66 8.92 -21.51
N GLN A 491 10.62 9.18 -20.65
CA GLN A 491 12.02 9.29 -21.08
C GLN A 491 12.88 8.17 -20.51
N ARG A 492 13.49 7.39 -21.40
CA ARG A 492 14.52 6.38 -21.08
C ARG A 492 15.78 7.08 -20.55
N ARG A 493 15.91 7.20 -19.23
CA ARG A 493 17.16 7.46 -18.51
C ARG A 493 17.40 6.33 -17.54
N SER A 494 18.66 5.95 -17.32
CA SER A 494 19.01 4.90 -16.37
C SER A 494 18.36 5.17 -15.01
N TRP A 495 17.61 4.22 -14.52
CA TRP A 495 16.94 4.24 -13.23
C TRP A 495 17.90 4.59 -12.08
N TRP A 496 19.14 4.10 -12.18
CA TRP A 496 20.19 4.29 -11.18
C TRP A 496 20.68 5.73 -11.05
N ASP A 497 20.85 6.46 -12.15
CA ASP A 497 21.29 7.86 -12.11
C ASP A 497 20.28 8.80 -11.44
N SER A 498 19.03 8.38 -11.41
CA SER A 498 17.95 9.17 -10.85
C SER A 498 17.71 8.83 -9.37
N LEU A 499 17.89 7.58 -8.96
CA LEU A 499 17.79 7.15 -7.56
C LEU A 499 18.89 7.78 -6.71
N THR A 500 20.13 7.87 -7.23
CA THR A 500 21.25 8.52 -6.53
C THR A 500 21.06 10.04 -6.39
N ARG A 501 20.31 10.66 -7.30
CA ARG A 501 19.94 12.08 -7.19
C ARG A 501 18.83 12.30 -6.15
N TRP A 502 17.91 11.37 -6.04
CA TRP A 502 16.84 11.39 -5.01
C TRP A 502 17.39 11.23 -3.58
N LEU A 503 18.48 10.48 -3.42
CA LEU A 503 19.16 10.32 -2.12
C LEU A 503 19.97 11.55 -1.69
N ARG A 504 20.17 12.54 -2.59
CA ARG A 504 20.93 13.78 -2.33
C ARG A 504 20.04 15.02 -2.13
N LEU A 505 18.73 14.89 -2.26
CA LEU A 505 17.73 15.90 -1.93
C LEU A 505 17.08 15.59 -0.59
#